data_931cf8bad758eb6ff3196c38ae41fa7c
#
_entry.id   931cf8bad758eb6ff3196c38ae41fa7c
#
_cell.length_a   1.000
_cell.length_b   1.000
_cell.length_c   1.000
_cell.angle_alpha   90.00
_cell.angle_beta   90.00
_cell.angle_gamma   90.00
#
_symmetry.space_group_name_H-M   'P 1'
#
loop_
_entity.id
_entity.type
_entity.pdbx_description
1 polymer ?
#
loop_
_entity_poly.entity_id
_entity_poly.type
_entity_poly.pdbx_seq_one_letter_code
_entity_poly.pdbx_strand_id
1 'polypeptide(L)'
;MHIKERAGAVALAQGATRVEGVRLRYRNDTGEAFLEGPLALSREGEKPLKGKAQALRYLLDEDALWLLGGVEFVQGGRTTRAERALLREKEGYAYLYGGVESRDEKGFVRGERVRYALGTGEVVVLGRVAGELRE
;
A
#
# COMPACT_ATOMS: atom_id res chain seq x y z
N MET A 1 -12.24 5.14 9.62
CA MET A 1 -12.32 4.90 8.17
C MET A 1 -13.67 5.32 7.64
N HIS A 2 -13.66 5.98 6.52
CA HIS A 2 -14.88 6.42 5.85
C HIS A 2 -15.06 5.65 4.56
N ILE A 3 -16.28 5.16 4.33
CA ILE A 3 -16.61 4.37 3.16
C ILE A 3 -17.73 5.06 2.40
N LYS A 4 -17.54 5.23 1.10
CA LYS A 4 -18.56 5.79 0.23
C LYS A 4 -18.81 4.85 -0.92
N GLU A 5 -20.08 4.55 -1.19
CA GLU A 5 -20.45 3.73 -2.32
C GLU A 5 -21.23 4.54 -3.31
N ARG A 6 -20.92 4.39 -4.58
CA ARG A 6 -21.70 4.95 -5.67
C ARG A 6 -21.89 3.86 -6.68
N ALA A 7 -22.78 4.05 -7.62
CA ALA A 7 -23.01 3.06 -8.67
C ALA A 7 -21.68 2.73 -9.34
N GLY A 8 -21.23 1.48 -9.20
CA GLY A 8 -20.03 1.00 -9.85
C GLY A 8 -18.71 1.43 -9.22
N ALA A 9 -18.74 2.04 -8.04
CA ALA A 9 -17.49 2.46 -7.41
C ALA A 9 -17.64 2.55 -5.90
N VAL A 10 -16.57 2.22 -5.19
CA VAL A 10 -16.51 2.32 -3.73
C VAL A 10 -15.23 3.04 -3.36
N ALA A 11 -15.31 4.00 -2.48
CA ALA A 11 -14.14 4.73 -2.01
C ALA A 11 -13.99 4.57 -0.51
N LEU A 12 -12.77 4.27 -0.06
CA LEU A 12 -12.43 4.20 1.36
C LEU A 12 -11.43 5.30 1.65
N ALA A 13 -11.53 5.91 2.81
CA ALA A 13 -10.57 6.93 3.20
C ALA A 13 -10.17 6.72 4.65
N GLN A 14 -8.88 6.85 4.92
CA GLN A 14 -8.33 6.75 6.26
C GLN A 14 -7.12 7.67 6.34
N GLY A 15 -7.21 8.69 7.21
CA GLY A 15 -6.15 9.68 7.27
C GLY A 15 -6.00 10.37 5.94
N ALA A 16 -4.79 10.45 5.44
CA ALA A 16 -4.50 11.09 4.15
C ALA A 16 -4.65 10.10 2.98
N THR A 17 -4.91 8.83 3.25
CA THR A 17 -4.96 7.80 2.22
C THR A 17 -6.39 7.56 1.75
N ARG A 18 -6.55 7.47 0.44
CA ARG A 18 -7.84 7.19 -0.19
C ARG A 18 -7.67 6.04 -1.16
N VAL A 19 -8.59 5.10 -1.15
CA VAL A 19 -8.56 3.96 -2.06
C VAL A 19 -9.91 3.84 -2.75
N GLU A 20 -9.90 3.64 -4.06
CA GLU A 20 -11.11 3.42 -4.83
C GLU A 20 -11.08 2.03 -5.43
N GLY A 21 -12.21 1.36 -5.42
CA GLY A 21 -12.35 0.02 -5.97
C GLY A 21 -13.73 -0.19 -6.54
N VAL A 22 -14.06 -1.45 -6.82
CA VAL A 22 -15.28 -1.78 -7.56
C VAL A 22 -16.38 -2.29 -6.65
N ARG A 23 -16.07 -3.17 -5.72
CA ARG A 23 -17.09 -3.80 -4.88
C ARG A 23 -16.57 -3.98 -3.46
N LEU A 24 -17.42 -3.64 -2.48
CA LEU A 24 -17.07 -3.80 -1.09
C LEU A 24 -17.87 -4.95 -0.49
N ARG A 25 -17.19 -5.81 0.27
CA ARG A 25 -17.82 -6.85 1.07
C ARG A 25 -17.42 -6.63 2.51
N TYR A 26 -18.38 -6.71 3.40
CA TYR A 26 -18.13 -6.44 4.80
C TYR A 26 -18.64 -7.59 5.66
N ARG A 27 -17.84 -8.01 6.62
CA ARG A 27 -18.22 -9.08 7.54
C ARG A 27 -18.37 -8.47 8.93
N ASN A 28 -19.61 -8.44 9.41
CA ASN A 28 -19.89 -7.85 10.72
C ASN A 28 -19.31 -8.66 11.87
N ASP A 29 -19.27 -9.97 11.73
CA ASP A 29 -18.82 -10.84 12.80
C ASP A 29 -17.32 -10.70 13.05
N THR A 30 -16.53 -10.41 12.04
CA THR A 30 -15.10 -10.30 12.20
C THR A 30 -14.59 -8.87 12.11
N GLY A 31 -15.43 -7.91 11.73
CA GLY A 31 -14.98 -6.54 11.52
C GLY A 31 -14.07 -6.39 10.32
N GLU A 32 -14.21 -7.27 9.34
CA GLU A 32 -13.33 -7.27 8.19
C GLU A 32 -14.04 -6.70 6.97
N ALA A 33 -13.38 -5.78 6.28
CA ALA A 33 -13.88 -5.22 5.03
C ALA A 33 -12.97 -5.68 3.89
N PHE A 34 -13.56 -6.05 2.78
CA PHE A 34 -12.82 -6.54 1.62
C PHE A 34 -13.26 -5.73 0.40
N LEU A 35 -12.31 -5.06 -0.24
CA LEU A 35 -12.60 -4.23 -1.40
C LEU A 35 -11.96 -4.88 -2.62
N GLU A 36 -12.78 -5.15 -3.62
CA GLU A 36 -12.31 -5.78 -4.86
C GLU A 36 -11.91 -4.71 -5.85
N GLY A 37 -10.86 -4.99 -6.57
CA GLY A 37 -10.30 -4.07 -7.53
C GLY A 37 -10.64 -4.39 -8.96
N PRO A 38 -9.94 -3.74 -9.86
CA PRO A 38 -8.67 -3.06 -9.60
C PRO A 38 -8.82 -1.84 -8.70
N LEU A 39 -7.81 -1.61 -7.88
CA LEU A 39 -7.83 -0.52 -6.91
C LEU A 39 -6.90 0.60 -7.34
N ALA A 40 -7.31 1.84 -7.03
CA ALA A 40 -6.45 3.00 -7.17
C ALA A 40 -6.31 3.64 -5.79
N LEU A 41 -5.09 3.79 -5.33
CA LEU A 41 -4.79 4.40 -4.05
C LEU A 41 -4.14 5.75 -4.27
N SER A 42 -4.49 6.72 -3.46
CA SER A 42 -3.83 8.01 -3.52
C SER A 42 -3.65 8.55 -2.11
N ARG A 43 -2.62 9.34 -1.93
CA ARG A 43 -2.36 10.00 -0.66
C ARG A 43 -1.77 11.36 -0.98
N GLU A 44 -2.37 12.40 -0.44
CA GLU A 44 -1.91 13.75 -0.69
C GLU A 44 -0.80 14.13 0.27
N GLY A 45 0.01 15.08 -0.12
CA GLY A 45 1.13 15.55 0.69
C GLY A 45 2.13 16.25 -0.19
N GLU A 46 3.30 16.55 0.35
CA GLU A 46 4.34 17.22 -0.41
C GLU A 46 4.79 16.36 -1.58
N LYS A 47 4.82 15.06 -1.40
CA LYS A 47 5.10 14.12 -2.47
C LYS A 47 3.90 13.21 -2.60
N PRO A 48 2.96 13.54 -3.47
CA PRO A 48 1.75 12.72 -3.60
C PRO A 48 2.07 11.29 -3.99
N LEU A 49 1.38 10.35 -3.36
CA LEU A 49 1.55 8.94 -3.61
C LEU A 49 0.39 8.43 -4.44
N LYS A 50 0.70 7.66 -5.47
CA LYS A 50 -0.30 6.95 -6.25
C LYS A 50 0.00 5.48 -6.15
N GLY A 51 -1.02 4.66 -6.00
CA GLY A 51 -0.84 3.23 -5.87
C GLY A 51 -1.88 2.44 -6.62
N LYS A 52 -1.57 1.18 -6.87
CA LYS A 52 -2.47 0.24 -7.54
C LYS A 52 -2.37 -1.10 -6.84
N ALA A 53 -3.48 -1.82 -6.79
CA ALA A 53 -3.50 -3.19 -6.27
C ALA A 53 -4.75 -3.87 -6.81
N GLN A 54 -4.90 -5.17 -6.57
CA GLN A 54 -6.06 -5.90 -7.06
C GLN A 54 -7.14 -6.02 -6.01
N ALA A 55 -6.77 -6.02 -4.75
CA ALA A 55 -7.75 -6.16 -3.67
C ALA A 55 -7.21 -5.51 -2.40
N LEU A 56 -8.13 -5.21 -1.48
CA LEU A 56 -7.79 -4.63 -0.21
C LEU A 56 -8.55 -5.38 0.87
N ARG A 57 -7.88 -5.66 1.98
CA ARG A 57 -8.51 -6.27 3.15
C ARG A 57 -8.21 -5.38 4.34
N TYR A 58 -9.25 -4.92 5.01
CA TYR A 58 -9.10 -4.04 6.15
C TYR A 58 -9.63 -4.71 7.40
N LEU A 59 -8.82 -4.72 8.46
CA LEU A 59 -9.20 -5.26 9.74
C LEU A 59 -9.45 -4.10 10.69
N LEU A 60 -10.72 -3.85 10.96
CA LEU A 60 -11.13 -2.66 11.70
C LEU A 60 -10.49 -2.54 13.08
N ASP A 61 -10.39 -3.66 13.79
CA ASP A 61 -9.87 -3.62 15.14
C ASP A 61 -8.36 -3.49 15.20
N GLU A 62 -7.66 -3.71 14.11
CA GLU A 62 -6.20 -3.73 14.12
C GLU A 62 -5.56 -2.58 13.38
N ASP A 63 -6.38 -1.70 12.80
CA ASP A 63 -5.87 -0.62 11.96
C ASP A 63 -4.89 -1.18 10.91
N ALA A 64 -5.23 -2.32 10.35
CA ALA A 64 -4.39 -3.00 9.38
C ALA A 64 -5.10 -3.00 8.03
N LEU A 65 -4.47 -2.37 7.05
CA LEU A 65 -5.00 -2.28 5.71
C LEU A 65 -4.04 -2.99 4.77
N TRP A 66 -4.45 -4.16 4.30
CA TRP A 66 -3.62 -4.96 3.41
C TRP A 66 -4.00 -4.71 1.95
N LEU A 67 -2.99 -4.47 1.12
CA LEU A 67 -3.14 -4.42 -0.33
C LEU A 67 -2.62 -5.72 -0.89
N LEU A 68 -3.40 -6.35 -1.77
CA LEU A 68 -3.13 -7.70 -2.23
C LEU A 68 -3.17 -7.79 -3.75
N GLY A 69 -2.52 -8.82 -4.28
CA GLY A 69 -2.59 -9.12 -5.69
C GLY A 69 -1.66 -8.31 -6.57
N GLY A 70 -0.51 -7.95 -6.04
CA GLY A 70 0.43 -7.13 -6.80
C GLY A 70 0.18 -5.65 -6.49
N VAL A 71 1.16 -5.02 -5.88
CA VAL A 71 1.05 -3.64 -5.43
C VAL A 71 2.09 -2.79 -6.16
N GLU A 72 1.68 -1.60 -6.60
CA GLU A 72 2.61 -0.67 -7.20
C GLU A 72 2.39 0.70 -6.58
N PHE A 73 3.45 1.33 -6.12
CA PHE A 73 3.42 2.71 -5.62
C PHE A 73 4.29 3.58 -6.51
N VAL A 74 3.79 4.77 -6.85
CA VAL A 74 4.56 5.76 -7.59
C VAL A 74 4.57 7.05 -6.79
N GLN A 75 5.74 7.54 -6.49
CA GLN A 75 5.88 8.73 -5.66
C GLN A 75 7.24 9.37 -5.91
N GLY A 76 7.24 10.66 -6.24
CA GLY A 76 8.49 11.40 -6.37
C GLY A 76 9.46 10.84 -7.39
N GLY A 77 8.97 10.31 -8.49
CA GLY A 77 9.82 9.74 -9.52
C GLY A 77 10.30 8.32 -9.23
N ARG A 78 9.82 7.72 -8.15
CA ARG A 78 10.18 6.37 -7.77
C ARG A 78 8.98 5.45 -7.95
N THR A 79 9.21 4.28 -8.52
CA THR A 79 8.19 3.25 -8.65
C THR A 79 8.59 2.05 -7.81
N THR A 80 7.70 1.61 -6.94
CA THR A 80 7.96 0.49 -6.04
C THR A 80 6.89 -0.58 -6.25
N ARG A 81 7.31 -1.82 -6.39
CA ARG A 81 6.41 -2.95 -6.62
C ARG A 81 6.64 -4.03 -5.59
N ALA A 82 5.56 -4.71 -5.22
CA ALA A 82 5.61 -5.82 -4.27
C ALA A 82 4.43 -6.74 -4.52
N GLU A 83 4.42 -7.91 -3.90
CA GLU A 83 3.27 -8.80 -4.00
C GLU A 83 2.13 -8.32 -3.12
N ARG A 84 2.45 -7.83 -1.95
CA ARG A 84 1.43 -7.30 -1.04
C ARG A 84 2.04 -6.24 -0.14
N ALA A 85 1.17 -5.44 0.45
CA ALA A 85 1.61 -4.36 1.33
C ALA A 85 0.66 -4.21 2.50
N LEU A 86 1.21 -3.91 3.67
CA LEU A 86 0.43 -3.60 4.87
C LEU A 86 0.61 -2.11 5.15
N LEU A 87 -0.46 -1.34 5.04
CA LEU A 87 -0.41 0.07 5.35
C LEU A 87 -0.72 0.29 6.81
N ARG A 88 0.15 1.05 7.46
CA ARG A 88 -0.03 1.47 8.83
C ARG A 88 -0.07 2.99 8.80
N GLU A 89 -1.24 3.53 8.54
CA GLU A 89 -1.43 4.97 8.35
C GLU A 89 -0.96 5.77 9.55
N LYS A 90 -1.25 5.30 10.75
CA LYS A 90 -0.87 6.03 11.95
C LYS A 90 0.62 6.06 12.16
N GLU A 91 1.34 5.06 11.66
CA GLU A 91 2.79 5.04 11.76
C GLU A 91 3.45 5.80 10.63
N GLY A 92 2.73 6.04 9.55
CA GLY A 92 3.28 6.72 8.37
C GLY A 92 4.10 5.81 7.49
N TYR A 93 3.92 4.49 7.62
CA TYR A 93 4.69 3.52 6.86
C TYR A 93 3.81 2.47 6.21
N ALA A 94 4.32 1.89 5.14
CA ALA A 94 3.77 0.68 4.56
C ALA A 94 4.86 -0.38 4.60
N TYR A 95 4.48 -1.60 4.90
CA TYR A 95 5.42 -2.72 4.91
C TYR A 95 5.13 -3.56 3.70
N LEU A 96 6.12 -3.69 2.81
CA LEU A 96 5.97 -4.35 1.52
C LEU A 96 6.62 -5.72 1.59
N TYR A 97 5.96 -6.70 1.01
CA TYR A 97 6.40 -8.09 1.07
C TYR A 97 6.36 -8.73 -0.30
N GLY A 98 7.33 -9.59 -0.55
CA GLY A 98 7.34 -10.45 -1.73
C GLY A 98 7.97 -9.80 -2.95
N GLY A 99 9.23 -10.10 -3.20
CA GLY A 99 9.92 -9.64 -4.39
C GLY A 99 9.84 -8.14 -4.58
N VAL A 100 10.09 -7.39 -3.51
CA VAL A 100 9.95 -5.94 -3.55
C VAL A 100 11.06 -5.33 -4.39
N GLU A 101 10.69 -4.45 -5.30
CA GLU A 101 11.65 -3.71 -6.11
C GLU A 101 11.25 -2.25 -6.12
N SER A 102 12.18 -1.36 -5.80
CA SER A 102 11.95 0.07 -5.82
C SER A 102 12.97 0.70 -6.75
N ARG A 103 12.50 1.44 -7.74
CA ARG A 103 13.37 1.96 -8.79
C ARG A 103 13.12 3.44 -9.06
N ASP A 104 14.21 4.19 -9.20
CA ASP A 104 14.14 5.58 -9.66
C ASP A 104 15.24 5.77 -10.70
N GLU A 105 15.47 6.99 -11.12
CA GLU A 105 16.46 7.24 -12.17
C GLU A 105 17.89 6.99 -11.72
N LYS A 106 18.14 6.90 -10.41
CA LYS A 106 19.49 6.67 -9.90
C LYS A 106 19.81 5.21 -9.68
N GLY A 107 18.82 4.33 -9.73
CA GLY A 107 19.05 2.93 -9.52
C GLY A 107 17.85 2.24 -8.89
N PHE A 108 18.10 1.10 -8.27
CA PHE A 108 17.01 0.36 -7.67
C PHE A 108 17.45 -0.37 -6.41
N VAL A 109 16.46 -0.72 -5.59
CA VAL A 109 16.64 -1.47 -4.36
C VAL A 109 15.73 -2.68 -4.43
N ARG A 110 16.20 -3.83 -3.98
CA ARG A 110 15.40 -5.04 -3.93
C ARG A 110 15.46 -5.67 -2.55
N GLY A 111 14.39 -6.36 -2.17
CA GLY A 111 14.36 -7.11 -0.92
C GLY A 111 13.05 -7.86 -0.80
N GLU A 112 12.97 -8.79 0.17
CA GLU A 112 11.76 -9.53 0.41
C GLU A 112 10.81 -8.80 1.35
N ARG A 113 11.36 -7.96 2.22
CA ARG A 113 10.58 -7.13 3.13
C ARG A 113 11.19 -5.74 3.11
N VAL A 114 10.34 -4.75 2.87
CA VAL A 114 10.80 -3.37 2.76
C VAL A 114 9.83 -2.47 3.51
N ARG A 115 10.34 -1.52 4.27
CA ARG A 115 9.52 -0.49 4.89
C ARG A 115 9.54 0.74 4.00
N TYR A 116 8.36 1.22 3.69
CA TYR A 116 8.16 2.34 2.77
C TYR A 116 7.57 3.51 3.53
N ALA A 117 8.22 4.66 3.49
CA ALA A 117 7.72 5.85 4.17
C ALA A 117 6.66 6.52 3.28
N LEU A 118 5.43 6.58 3.78
CA LEU A 118 4.31 7.07 2.97
C LEU A 118 4.43 8.54 2.57
N GLY A 119 5.10 9.33 3.39
CA GLY A 119 5.24 10.75 3.11
C GLY A 119 6.34 11.11 2.14
N THR A 120 7.36 10.28 2.00
CA THR A 120 8.54 10.61 1.21
C THR A 120 8.85 9.61 0.10
N GLY A 121 8.41 8.37 0.25
CA GLY A 121 8.77 7.31 -0.69
C GLY A 121 10.10 6.64 -0.37
N GLU A 122 10.71 6.98 0.75
CA GLU A 122 11.96 6.34 1.15
C GLU A 122 11.74 4.89 1.49
N VAL A 123 12.68 4.03 1.11
CA VAL A 123 12.57 2.60 1.35
C VAL A 123 13.75 2.11 2.18
N VAL A 124 13.47 1.19 3.09
CA VAL A 124 14.49 0.57 3.92
C VAL A 124 14.25 -0.93 3.85
N VAL A 125 15.27 -1.68 3.42
CA VAL A 125 15.20 -3.13 3.37
C VAL A 125 15.29 -3.66 4.79
N LEU A 126 14.34 -4.53 5.17
CA LEU A 126 14.28 -5.08 6.51
C LEU A 126 14.83 -6.51 6.51
N GLY A 127 15.38 -6.90 7.64
CA GLY A 127 15.89 -8.23 7.80
C GLY A 127 17.19 -8.45 7.07
N ARG A 128 17.65 -9.74 7.00
CA ARG A 128 18.86 -10.05 6.39
C ARG A 128 18.72 -10.08 4.93
N VAL A 129 19.49 -9.36 4.26
CA VAL A 129 19.50 -9.34 2.83
C VAL A 129 20.84 -9.85 2.39
N ALA A 130 20.88 -11.08 1.97
CA ALA A 130 22.14 -11.70 1.67
C ALA A 130 22.88 -10.98 0.57
N GLY A 131 24.02 -10.59 0.88
CA GLY A 131 24.93 -10.04 -0.10
C GLY A 131 24.64 -8.69 -0.60
N GLU A 132 23.67 -8.11 -0.17
CA GLU A 132 23.39 -6.99 -0.73
C GLU A 132 23.52 -5.88 -0.02
N LEU A 133 23.90 -5.91 0.98
CA LEU A 133 24.04 -4.86 1.57
C LEU A 133 25.03 -4.16 1.21
N ARG A 134 25.33 -3.65 0.76
CA ARG A 134 26.31 -3.01 0.46
C ARG A 134 26.12 -1.98 -0.02
N GLU A 135 26.11 -1.65 0.21
CA GLU A 135 25.98 -0.76 -0.23
C GLU A 135 26.18 -0.24 -0.52
#